data_dbd050605ee22745463ab2d7f9e09033
#
_entry.id   dbd050605ee22745463ab2d7f9e09033
#
_cell.length_a   1.000
_cell.length_b   1.000
_cell.length_c   1.000
_cell.angle_alpha   90.00
_cell.angle_beta   90.00
_cell.angle_gamma   90.00
#
_symmetry.space_group_name_H-M   'P 1'
#
loop_
_entity.id
_entity.type
_entity.pdbx_description
1 polymer ?
#
loop_
_entity_poly.entity_id
_entity_poly.type
_entity_poly.pdbx_seq_one_letter_code
_entity_poly.pdbx_strand_id
1 'polypeptide(L)'
;MRKYCILAVFCCLSYLAAAQSPVEKGLESINRTSAEAYIGFLAHDELQGREAGYHGSKVAAQYIASLLQAMGIQPLGDSYFQPFEAYRRERQKRGRLEVHPDSITIFKKEVHQKLSMTNVLGIIPGKNTSEYAIVGAHLDHLGIDPALEDDQIYNGADDNASGVSAVLQIARAFIASGKQPERNIIFAFWNGEEKGLLGSRYFVQTCSFISQIKGYLNFDMIGRNNKPQQPMHVVYFYTEANPAFGKWLKEDIKKYNLRLEPDYRPWDNPIGGSDNGSFAKAGVPIIWYHTDGHPDYHQPSDHTDKLNWEKIVEITKASFLNAWNLANEKEY
;
A
#
# COMPACT_ATOMS: atom_id res chain seq x y z
N MET A 1 -3.32 78.88 -19.77
CA MET A 1 -2.96 77.78 -18.82
C MET A 1 -3.79 76.54 -19.18
N ARG A 2 -3.17 75.53 -19.86
CA ARG A 2 -3.82 74.27 -20.24
C ARG A 2 -3.57 73.25 -19.13
N LYS A 3 -4.65 72.79 -18.48
CA LYS A 3 -4.61 71.73 -17.50
C LYS A 3 -4.61 70.36 -18.24
N TYR A 4 -3.54 69.60 -18.14
CA TYR A 4 -3.50 68.24 -18.60
C TYR A 4 -4.06 67.33 -17.48
N CYS A 5 -5.20 66.67 -17.74
CA CYS A 5 -5.67 65.52 -16.91
C CYS A 5 -4.95 64.26 -17.37
N ILE A 6 -4.10 63.70 -16.51
CA ILE A 6 -3.50 62.38 -16.71
C ILE A 6 -4.50 61.36 -16.21
N LEU A 7 -5.10 60.60 -17.12
CA LEU A 7 -5.98 59.47 -16.82
C LEU A 7 -5.08 58.22 -16.56
N ALA A 8 -4.93 57.88 -15.30
CA ALA A 8 -4.22 56.65 -14.94
C ALA A 8 -5.17 55.45 -15.18
N VAL A 9 -4.90 54.68 -16.24
CA VAL A 9 -5.58 53.39 -16.49
C VAL A 9 -4.95 52.36 -15.60
N PHE A 10 -5.63 51.97 -14.53
CA PHE A 10 -5.29 50.79 -13.70
C PHE A 10 -5.73 49.54 -14.47
N CYS A 11 -4.79 48.88 -15.15
CA CYS A 11 -4.98 47.53 -15.65
C CYS A 11 -4.98 46.56 -14.46
N CYS A 12 -6.15 46.19 -13.95
CA CYS A 12 -6.30 45.03 -13.08
C CYS A 12 -6.09 43.75 -13.90
N LEU A 13 -4.87 43.25 -13.89
CA LEU A 13 -4.57 41.86 -14.30
C LEU A 13 -5.18 40.93 -13.26
N SER A 14 -6.44 40.54 -13.46
CA SER A 14 -7.03 39.40 -12.74
C SER A 14 -6.32 38.13 -13.20
N TYR A 15 -5.35 37.66 -12.41
CA TYR A 15 -4.87 36.30 -12.49
C TYR A 15 -6.06 35.41 -12.13
N LEU A 16 -6.72 34.85 -13.13
CA LEU A 16 -7.58 33.70 -12.97
C LEU A 16 -6.64 32.53 -12.57
N ALA A 17 -6.42 32.35 -11.28
CA ALA A 17 -5.85 31.12 -10.79
C ALA A 17 -6.80 30.01 -11.23
N ALA A 18 -6.40 29.23 -12.23
CA ALA A 18 -7.15 28.04 -12.63
C ALA A 18 -7.30 27.17 -11.38
N ALA A 19 -8.54 26.86 -11.00
CA ALA A 19 -8.78 26.01 -9.84
C ALA A 19 -8.14 24.64 -10.12
N GLN A 20 -7.29 24.20 -9.20
CA GLN A 20 -6.64 22.89 -9.28
C GLN A 20 -7.67 21.77 -9.46
N SER A 21 -7.36 20.84 -10.36
CA SER A 21 -8.19 19.65 -10.54
C SER A 21 -8.15 18.76 -9.28
N PRO A 22 -9.18 17.94 -9.05
CA PRO A 22 -9.18 16.98 -7.93
C PRO A 22 -7.92 16.09 -7.89
N VAL A 23 -7.43 15.64 -9.04
CA VAL A 23 -6.20 14.81 -9.13
C VAL A 23 -4.97 15.59 -8.67
N GLU A 24 -4.81 16.84 -9.11
CA GLU A 24 -3.67 17.69 -8.72
C GLU A 24 -3.65 17.95 -7.21
N LYS A 25 -4.82 18.22 -6.60
CA LYS A 25 -4.93 18.35 -5.13
C LYS A 25 -4.49 17.07 -4.41
N GLY A 26 -4.88 15.90 -4.94
CA GLY A 26 -4.43 14.62 -4.42
C GLY A 26 -2.91 14.46 -4.53
N LEU A 27 -2.34 14.72 -5.70
CA LEU A 27 -0.88 14.61 -5.93
C LEU A 27 -0.07 15.51 -4.99
N GLU A 28 -0.51 16.75 -4.75
CA GLU A 28 0.18 17.69 -3.86
C GLU A 28 0.17 17.27 -2.40
N SER A 29 -0.83 16.49 -1.98
CA SER A 29 -0.89 15.96 -0.63
C SER A 29 0.16 14.89 -0.37
N ILE A 30 0.70 14.23 -1.42
CA ILE A 30 1.74 13.21 -1.32
C ILE A 30 3.10 13.89 -1.19
N ASN A 31 3.79 13.68 -0.06
CA ASN A 31 5.03 14.38 0.23
C ASN A 31 5.98 13.58 1.13
N ARG A 32 7.24 14.00 1.11
CA ARG A 32 8.34 13.38 1.86
C ARG A 32 8.11 13.43 3.39
N THR A 33 7.67 14.56 3.93
CA THR A 33 7.47 14.71 5.38
C THR A 33 6.53 13.66 5.95
N SER A 34 5.46 13.35 5.23
CA SER A 34 4.52 12.31 5.64
C SER A 34 5.10 10.90 5.46
N ALA A 35 5.90 10.67 4.40
CA ALA A 35 6.59 9.41 4.24
C ALA A 35 7.55 9.16 5.41
N GLU A 36 8.38 10.15 5.75
CA GLU A 36 9.31 10.09 6.88
C GLU A 36 8.59 9.84 8.23
N ALA A 37 7.47 10.52 8.47
CA ALA A 37 6.71 10.35 9.70
C ALA A 37 6.09 8.95 9.83
N TYR A 38 5.50 8.42 8.75
CA TYR A 38 4.86 7.11 8.78
C TYR A 38 5.89 5.98 8.87
N ILE A 39 6.92 6.02 8.03
CA ILE A 39 7.99 5.01 8.02
C ILE A 39 8.80 5.08 9.31
N GLY A 40 9.17 6.28 9.76
CA GLY A 40 9.93 6.48 11.00
C GLY A 40 9.22 5.90 12.23
N PHE A 41 7.89 6.00 12.30
CA PHE A 41 7.13 5.34 13.35
C PHE A 41 7.12 3.81 13.19
N LEU A 42 6.78 3.32 12.00
CA LEU A 42 6.62 1.88 11.75
C LEU A 42 7.93 1.10 11.85
N ALA A 43 9.04 1.69 11.44
CA ALA A 43 10.37 1.09 11.50
C ALA A 43 11.13 1.43 12.80
N HIS A 44 10.44 1.94 13.84
CA HIS A 44 11.07 2.26 15.11
C HIS A 44 11.29 0.99 15.96
N ASP A 45 12.40 0.94 16.71
CA ASP A 45 12.77 -0.19 17.57
C ASP A 45 11.69 -0.59 18.58
N GLU A 46 10.91 0.38 19.08
CA GLU A 46 9.80 0.14 20.00
C GLU A 46 8.70 -0.74 19.41
N LEU A 47 8.62 -0.86 18.09
CA LEU A 47 7.71 -1.79 17.43
C LEU A 47 8.29 -3.20 17.29
N GLN A 48 9.53 -3.41 17.78
CA GLN A 48 10.11 -4.76 17.89
C GLN A 48 10.03 -5.56 16.59
N GLY A 49 10.27 -4.89 15.44
CA GLY A 49 10.19 -5.52 14.13
C GLY A 49 8.82 -6.02 13.72
N ARG A 50 7.74 -5.56 14.33
CA ARG A 50 6.33 -5.79 13.96
C ARG A 50 5.93 -7.24 13.67
N GLU A 51 6.55 -8.22 14.33
CA GLU A 51 6.26 -9.63 14.06
C GLU A 51 4.76 -9.94 14.18
N ALA A 52 4.23 -10.63 13.16
CA ALA A 52 2.82 -11.00 13.07
C ALA A 52 2.33 -11.79 14.29
N GLY A 53 1.25 -11.30 14.92
CA GLY A 53 0.65 -11.88 16.12
C GLY A 53 1.27 -11.41 17.44
N TYR A 54 2.39 -10.67 17.41
CA TYR A 54 3.07 -10.13 18.59
C TYR A 54 2.76 -8.65 18.81
N HIS A 55 3.37 -8.05 19.85
CA HIS A 55 3.04 -6.71 20.33
C HIS A 55 3.23 -5.64 19.25
N GLY A 56 4.38 -5.63 18.57
CA GLY A 56 4.72 -4.60 17.59
C GLY A 56 3.72 -4.53 16.42
N SER A 57 3.27 -5.68 15.90
CA SER A 57 2.26 -5.68 14.83
C SER A 57 0.88 -5.19 15.30
N LYS A 58 0.54 -5.37 16.58
CA LYS A 58 -0.71 -4.82 17.16
C LYS A 58 -0.64 -3.31 17.32
N VAL A 59 0.53 -2.78 17.74
CA VAL A 59 0.77 -1.33 17.81
C VAL A 59 0.72 -0.70 16.42
N ALA A 60 1.37 -1.33 15.42
CA ALA A 60 1.31 -0.88 14.03
C ALA A 60 -0.13 -0.86 13.50
N ALA A 61 -0.92 -1.92 13.75
CA ALA A 61 -2.32 -1.97 13.34
C ALA A 61 -3.16 -0.86 13.99
N GLN A 62 -2.98 -0.59 15.29
CA GLN A 62 -3.68 0.48 15.99
C GLN A 62 -3.27 1.86 15.47
N TYR A 63 -1.99 2.08 15.19
CA TYR A 63 -1.49 3.32 14.60
C TYR A 63 -2.13 3.58 13.23
N ILE A 64 -2.12 2.59 12.34
CA ILE A 64 -2.72 2.69 11.01
C ILE A 64 -4.22 3.00 11.10
N ALA A 65 -4.96 2.29 11.95
CA ALA A 65 -6.39 2.52 12.15
C ALA A 65 -6.69 3.95 12.64
N SER A 66 -5.87 4.47 13.57
CA SER A 66 -6.04 5.84 14.07
C SER A 66 -5.75 6.89 12.99
N LEU A 67 -4.78 6.65 12.10
CA LEU A 67 -4.53 7.53 10.95
C LEU A 67 -5.69 7.53 9.95
N LEU A 68 -6.23 6.36 9.61
CA LEU A 68 -7.42 6.27 8.75
C LEU A 68 -8.60 7.03 9.35
N GLN A 69 -8.84 6.85 10.65
CA GLN A 69 -9.89 7.58 11.38
C GLN A 69 -9.65 9.10 11.36
N ALA A 70 -8.43 9.56 11.59
CA ALA A 70 -8.08 10.97 11.57
C ALA A 70 -8.25 11.60 10.17
N MET A 71 -8.08 10.82 9.10
CA MET A 71 -8.36 11.22 7.72
C MET A 71 -9.86 11.24 7.38
N GLY A 72 -10.73 10.74 8.25
CA GLY A 72 -12.18 10.60 7.98
C GLY A 72 -12.53 9.42 7.06
N ILE A 73 -11.62 8.47 6.86
CA ILE A 73 -11.88 7.23 6.12
C ILE A 73 -12.69 6.30 7.00
N GLN A 74 -13.74 5.68 6.44
CA GLN A 74 -14.62 4.79 7.18
C GLN A 74 -13.98 3.40 7.36
N PRO A 75 -14.33 2.65 8.41
CA PRO A 75 -13.96 1.24 8.49
C PRO A 75 -14.71 0.44 7.42
N LEU A 76 -14.09 -0.65 6.93
CA LEU A 76 -14.80 -1.63 6.10
C LEU A 76 -15.67 -2.53 7.00
N GLY A 77 -16.95 -2.22 7.10
CA GLY A 77 -17.89 -2.83 8.08
C GLY A 77 -17.92 -2.06 9.40
N ASP A 78 -18.09 -2.78 10.53
CA ASP A 78 -18.28 -2.16 11.84
C ASP A 78 -16.98 -1.73 12.52
N SER A 79 -15.83 -2.15 12.02
CA SER A 79 -14.50 -1.89 12.60
C SER A 79 -13.43 -1.84 11.53
N TYR A 80 -12.36 -1.05 11.79
CA TYR A 80 -11.14 -1.11 10.97
C TYR A 80 -10.43 -2.47 11.06
N PHE A 81 -10.65 -3.20 12.14
CA PHE A 81 -9.96 -4.44 12.43
C PHE A 81 -10.73 -5.65 11.90
N GLN A 82 -10.05 -6.45 11.08
CA GLN A 82 -10.50 -7.77 10.67
C GLN A 82 -9.66 -8.83 11.41
N PRO A 83 -10.08 -9.28 12.60
CA PRO A 83 -9.35 -10.29 13.35
C PRO A 83 -9.44 -11.65 12.69
N PHE A 84 -8.34 -12.39 12.74
CA PHE A 84 -8.28 -13.77 12.24
C PHE A 84 -7.23 -14.59 13.00
N GLU A 85 -7.32 -15.91 12.84
CA GLU A 85 -6.43 -16.86 13.49
C GLU A 85 -5.81 -17.77 12.46
N ALA A 86 -4.52 -18.06 12.62
CA ALA A 86 -3.82 -19.06 11.84
C ALA A 86 -3.41 -20.23 12.74
N TYR A 87 -3.44 -21.44 12.17
CA TYR A 87 -3.20 -22.67 12.90
C TYR A 87 -2.14 -23.53 12.20
N ARG A 88 -1.31 -24.20 13.00
CA ARG A 88 -0.36 -25.20 12.54
C ARG A 88 -0.40 -26.39 13.49
N ARG A 89 -0.39 -27.64 12.96
CA ARG A 89 -0.27 -28.85 13.78
C ARG A 89 1.08 -28.88 14.48
N GLU A 90 1.10 -29.19 15.77
CA GLU A 90 2.35 -29.23 16.56
C GLU A 90 3.35 -30.24 16.01
N ARG A 91 2.86 -31.38 15.50
CA ARG A 91 3.68 -32.41 14.86
C ARG A 91 4.40 -31.95 13.60
N GLN A 92 3.96 -30.84 13.02
CA GLN A 92 4.54 -30.23 11.81
C GLN A 92 5.35 -28.97 12.17
N LYS A 93 6.43 -29.13 12.96
CA LYS A 93 7.30 -28.01 13.40
C LYS A 93 7.76 -27.06 12.26
N ARG A 94 7.75 -27.52 11.01
CA ARG A 94 8.05 -26.77 9.80
C ARG A 94 6.84 -26.66 8.85
N GLY A 95 5.64 -27.02 9.30
CA GLY A 95 4.42 -26.93 8.50
C GLY A 95 3.97 -25.49 8.32
N ARG A 96 3.35 -25.22 7.18
CA ARG A 96 2.75 -23.92 6.89
C ARG A 96 1.60 -23.61 7.85
N LEU A 97 1.49 -22.36 8.27
CA LEU A 97 0.29 -21.85 8.97
C LEU A 97 -0.90 -21.83 8.00
N GLU A 98 -2.07 -22.23 8.48
CA GLU A 98 -3.30 -22.26 7.71
C GLU A 98 -4.34 -21.31 8.27
N VAL A 99 -5.03 -20.63 7.36
CA VAL A 99 -6.12 -19.68 7.66
C VAL A 99 -7.45 -20.11 7.07
N HIS A 100 -7.46 -21.18 6.24
CA HIS A 100 -8.70 -21.67 5.61
C HIS A 100 -9.65 -22.25 6.67
N PRO A 101 -10.94 -21.84 6.72
CA PRO A 101 -11.89 -22.26 7.75
C PRO A 101 -12.01 -23.79 7.93
N ASP A 102 -12.01 -24.54 6.82
CA ASP A 102 -12.11 -26.01 6.87
C ASP A 102 -10.89 -26.64 7.51
N SER A 103 -9.68 -26.16 7.16
CA SER A 103 -8.42 -26.63 7.77
C SER A 103 -8.36 -26.32 9.25
N ILE A 104 -8.80 -25.11 9.65
CA ILE A 104 -8.88 -24.68 11.06
C ILE A 104 -9.80 -25.62 11.86
N THR A 105 -10.94 -26.01 11.31
CA THR A 105 -11.89 -26.90 11.96
C THR A 105 -11.27 -28.27 12.26
N ILE A 106 -10.40 -28.76 11.38
CA ILE A 106 -9.66 -30.01 11.58
C ILE A 106 -8.55 -29.81 12.63
N PHE A 107 -7.76 -28.75 12.50
CA PHE A 107 -6.58 -28.50 13.36
C PHE A 107 -6.95 -28.23 14.82
N LYS A 108 -8.10 -27.59 15.07
CA LYS A 108 -8.61 -27.37 16.44
C LYS A 108 -8.91 -28.67 17.22
N LYS A 109 -9.04 -29.81 16.53
CA LYS A 109 -9.26 -31.13 17.14
C LYS A 109 -7.95 -31.82 17.56
N GLU A 110 -6.80 -31.29 17.15
CA GLU A 110 -5.48 -31.83 17.45
C GLU A 110 -4.66 -30.83 18.28
N VAL A 111 -3.55 -31.24 18.85
CA VAL A 111 -2.59 -30.30 19.46
C VAL A 111 -2.01 -29.41 18.38
N HIS A 112 -2.21 -28.11 18.53
CA HIS A 112 -1.88 -27.11 17.51
C HIS A 112 -1.22 -25.87 18.11
N GLN A 113 -0.46 -25.20 17.30
CA GLN A 113 -0.02 -23.84 17.56
C GLN A 113 -1.03 -22.86 16.92
N LYS A 114 -1.41 -21.83 17.68
CA LYS A 114 -2.33 -20.78 17.25
C LYS A 114 -1.64 -19.43 17.24
N LEU A 115 -1.88 -18.64 16.21
CA LEU A 115 -1.43 -17.26 16.09
C LEU A 115 -2.65 -16.38 15.82
N SER A 116 -2.87 -15.36 16.67
CA SER A 116 -3.97 -14.40 16.52
C SER A 116 -3.44 -13.11 15.91
N MET A 117 -4.03 -12.68 14.81
CA MET A 117 -3.62 -11.53 14.02
C MET A 117 -4.82 -10.66 13.63
N THR A 118 -4.56 -9.51 13.06
CA THR A 118 -5.61 -8.64 12.53
C THR A 118 -5.13 -7.89 11.30
N ASN A 119 -5.94 -7.86 10.25
CA ASN A 119 -5.79 -6.91 9.15
C ASN A 119 -6.42 -5.57 9.56
N VAL A 120 -5.99 -4.48 8.92
CA VAL A 120 -6.64 -3.17 9.06
C VAL A 120 -7.23 -2.78 7.72
N LEU A 121 -8.52 -2.45 7.71
CA LEU A 121 -9.29 -2.19 6.48
C LEU A 121 -10.08 -0.89 6.62
N GLY A 122 -9.81 0.06 5.72
CA GLY A 122 -10.59 1.28 5.57
C GLY A 122 -11.24 1.37 4.20
N ILE A 123 -12.31 2.14 4.06
CA ILE A 123 -13.04 2.32 2.81
C ILE A 123 -13.41 3.78 2.57
N ILE A 124 -13.27 4.23 1.33
CA ILE A 124 -13.94 5.41 0.78
C ILE A 124 -15.07 4.90 -0.11
N PRO A 125 -16.35 5.14 0.25
CA PRO A 125 -17.48 4.72 -0.56
C PRO A 125 -17.51 5.41 -1.92
N GLY A 126 -17.68 4.63 -2.97
CA GLY A 126 -17.89 5.10 -4.33
C GLY A 126 -19.37 5.42 -4.61
N LYS A 127 -19.64 5.98 -5.80
CA LYS A 127 -21.01 6.15 -6.31
C LYS A 127 -21.60 4.81 -6.73
N ASN A 128 -20.81 3.95 -7.36
CA ASN A 128 -21.16 2.55 -7.63
C ASN A 128 -20.69 1.68 -6.47
N THR A 129 -21.61 1.27 -5.61
CA THR A 129 -21.34 0.48 -4.40
C THR A 129 -21.16 -1.00 -4.66
N SER A 130 -21.33 -1.46 -5.92
CA SER A 130 -21.16 -2.87 -6.30
C SER A 130 -19.79 -3.20 -6.88
N GLU A 131 -18.90 -2.22 -7.03
CA GLU A 131 -17.54 -2.42 -7.56
C GLU A 131 -16.51 -1.87 -6.60
N TYR A 132 -15.36 -2.53 -6.53
CA TYR A 132 -14.29 -2.22 -5.59
C TYR A 132 -12.93 -2.15 -6.27
N ALA A 133 -12.11 -1.19 -5.83
CA ALA A 133 -10.67 -1.16 -6.02
C ALA A 133 -9.98 -1.36 -4.67
N ILE A 134 -8.88 -2.08 -4.62
CA ILE A 134 -8.11 -2.28 -3.38
C ILE A 134 -6.69 -1.75 -3.56
N VAL A 135 -6.21 -1.04 -2.55
CA VAL A 135 -4.84 -0.56 -2.43
C VAL A 135 -4.29 -1.11 -1.12
N GLY A 136 -3.20 -1.88 -1.16
CA GLY A 136 -2.74 -2.56 0.06
C GLY A 136 -1.24 -2.81 0.15
N ALA A 137 -0.80 -3.04 1.39
CA ALA A 137 0.56 -3.43 1.77
C ALA A 137 0.50 -4.26 3.05
N HIS A 138 1.50 -5.09 3.32
CA HIS A 138 1.57 -5.75 4.62
C HIS A 138 2.18 -4.85 5.69
N LEU A 139 1.72 -5.03 6.92
CA LEU A 139 2.11 -4.21 8.07
C LEU A 139 3.12 -4.89 9.00
N ASP A 140 3.21 -6.22 8.93
CA ASP A 140 4.13 -7.03 9.75
C ASP A 140 5.54 -7.08 9.15
N HIS A 141 6.49 -7.59 9.95
CA HIS A 141 7.82 -7.96 9.52
C HIS A 141 8.37 -9.07 10.44
N LEU A 142 9.69 -9.29 10.47
CA LEU A 142 10.30 -10.50 11.03
C LEU A 142 10.44 -10.51 12.56
N GLY A 143 10.33 -9.36 13.24
CA GLY A 143 10.44 -9.30 14.69
C GLY A 143 11.87 -9.12 15.22
N ILE A 144 12.23 -9.87 16.24
CA ILE A 144 13.54 -9.82 16.91
C ILE A 144 14.19 -11.20 16.85
N ASP A 145 15.47 -11.25 16.50
CA ASP A 145 16.30 -12.45 16.64
C ASP A 145 17.33 -12.26 17.76
N PRO A 146 17.08 -12.82 18.94
CA PRO A 146 17.99 -12.70 20.09
C PRO A 146 19.30 -13.47 19.94
N ALA A 147 19.47 -14.25 18.86
CA ALA A 147 20.71 -14.96 18.57
C ALA A 147 21.76 -14.10 17.87
N LEU A 148 21.37 -12.90 17.39
CA LEU A 148 22.29 -11.94 16.80
C LEU A 148 23.04 -11.16 17.90
N GLU A 149 24.33 -10.84 17.65
CA GLU A 149 25.19 -10.17 18.65
C GLU A 149 24.96 -8.65 18.72
N ASP A 150 24.74 -8.01 17.57
CA ASP A 150 24.62 -6.55 17.47
C ASP A 150 23.15 -6.11 17.35
N ASP A 151 22.75 -5.75 16.15
CA ASP A 151 21.38 -5.37 15.85
C ASP A 151 20.49 -6.62 15.72
N GLN A 152 19.51 -6.72 16.61
CA GLN A 152 18.62 -7.88 16.72
C GLN A 152 17.23 -7.60 16.17
N ILE A 153 16.91 -6.31 15.85
CA ILE A 153 15.57 -5.88 15.49
C ILE A 153 15.47 -5.75 13.98
N TYR A 154 14.59 -6.52 13.38
CA TYR A 154 14.26 -6.38 11.97
C TYR A 154 13.28 -5.22 11.80
N ASN A 155 13.80 -3.98 11.67
CA ASN A 155 12.97 -2.77 11.61
C ASN A 155 12.09 -2.73 10.36
N GLY A 156 12.54 -3.30 9.23
CA GLY A 156 11.75 -3.41 8.00
C GLY A 156 11.32 -2.03 7.48
N ALA A 157 12.27 -1.14 7.25
CA ALA A 157 11.97 0.20 6.77
C ALA A 157 11.50 0.20 5.32
N ASP A 158 12.18 -0.59 4.47
CA ASP A 158 11.71 -0.84 3.11
C ASP A 158 10.67 -1.95 3.10
N ASP A 159 10.92 -3.03 3.83
CA ASP A 159 10.05 -4.20 3.96
C ASP A 159 9.27 -4.19 5.29
N ASN A 160 8.04 -3.68 5.39
CA ASN A 160 7.30 -3.00 4.34
C ASN A 160 6.67 -1.70 4.89
N ALA A 161 7.41 -0.98 5.77
CA ALA A 161 6.92 0.33 6.21
C ALA A 161 6.82 1.32 5.03
N SER A 162 7.65 1.15 3.99
CA SER A 162 7.61 1.94 2.76
C SER A 162 6.28 1.78 2.03
N GLY A 163 5.82 0.54 1.84
CA GLY A 163 4.53 0.23 1.22
C GLY A 163 3.35 0.72 2.05
N VAL A 164 3.37 0.49 3.37
CA VAL A 164 2.33 1.02 4.28
C VAL A 164 2.21 2.54 4.17
N SER A 165 3.34 3.24 4.13
CA SER A 165 3.38 4.69 3.95
C SER A 165 2.74 5.12 2.63
N ALA A 166 3.01 4.41 1.52
CA ALA A 166 2.38 4.70 0.23
C ALA A 166 0.85 4.56 0.30
N VAL A 167 0.35 3.46 0.86
CA VAL A 167 -1.10 3.23 1.01
C VAL A 167 -1.76 4.33 1.84
N LEU A 168 -1.16 4.75 2.97
CA LEU A 168 -1.67 5.85 3.80
C LEU A 168 -1.66 7.19 3.07
N GLN A 169 -0.63 7.49 2.28
CA GLN A 169 -0.57 8.72 1.50
C GLN A 169 -1.57 8.72 0.34
N ILE A 170 -1.79 7.59 -0.33
CA ILE A 170 -2.81 7.44 -1.36
C ILE A 170 -4.20 7.65 -0.75
N ALA A 171 -4.47 7.07 0.41
CA ALA A 171 -5.72 7.27 1.14
C ALA A 171 -5.98 8.76 1.42
N ARG A 172 -4.97 9.47 1.94
CA ARG A 172 -5.03 10.91 2.14
C ARG A 172 -5.23 11.70 0.84
N ALA A 173 -4.59 11.27 -0.26
CA ALA A 173 -4.71 11.94 -1.56
C ALA A 173 -6.13 11.84 -2.13
N PHE A 174 -6.83 10.72 -1.95
CA PHE A 174 -8.24 10.62 -2.29
C PHE A 174 -9.10 11.58 -1.48
N ILE A 175 -8.87 11.71 -0.17
CA ILE A 175 -9.57 12.68 0.68
C ILE A 175 -9.26 14.12 0.24
N ALA A 176 -7.98 14.45 0.01
CA ALA A 176 -7.55 15.79 -0.42
C ALA A 176 -8.12 16.19 -1.79
N SER A 177 -8.37 15.23 -2.66
CA SER A 177 -9.00 15.47 -3.98
C SER A 177 -10.39 16.08 -3.86
N GLY A 178 -11.11 15.81 -2.77
CA GLY A 178 -12.48 16.25 -2.54
C GLY A 178 -13.51 15.64 -3.51
N LYS A 179 -13.12 14.66 -4.33
CA LYS A 179 -14.02 13.99 -5.29
C LYS A 179 -14.39 12.61 -4.78
N GLN A 180 -15.69 12.32 -4.71
CA GLN A 180 -16.16 10.96 -4.47
C GLN A 180 -15.80 10.09 -5.69
N PRO A 181 -15.13 8.94 -5.51
CA PRO A 181 -14.77 8.03 -6.60
C PRO A 181 -16.02 7.36 -7.19
N GLU A 182 -15.89 6.82 -8.39
CA GLU A 182 -16.98 6.04 -9.01
C GLU A 182 -17.11 4.66 -8.35
N ARG A 183 -15.98 3.98 -8.03
CA ARG A 183 -15.93 2.70 -7.32
C ARG A 183 -15.56 2.89 -5.86
N ASN A 184 -15.99 1.95 -5.01
CA ASN A 184 -15.48 1.86 -3.64
C ASN A 184 -13.97 1.65 -3.66
N ILE A 185 -13.23 2.34 -2.77
CA ILE A 185 -11.80 2.13 -2.62
C ILE A 185 -11.53 1.61 -1.23
N ILE A 186 -10.94 0.42 -1.15
CA ILE A 186 -10.50 -0.21 0.10
C ILE A 186 -9.00 0.04 0.27
N PHE A 187 -8.61 0.53 1.43
CA PHE A 187 -7.22 0.61 1.88
C PHE A 187 -6.98 -0.53 2.85
N ALA A 188 -6.08 -1.43 2.49
CA ALA A 188 -5.88 -2.68 3.20
C ALA A 188 -4.43 -2.81 3.71
N PHE A 189 -4.30 -3.19 4.98
CA PHE A 189 -3.01 -3.43 5.60
C PHE A 189 -3.03 -4.85 6.16
N TRP A 190 -2.30 -5.73 5.47
CA TRP A 190 -2.32 -7.16 5.74
C TRP A 190 -1.38 -7.51 6.89
N ASN A 191 -1.72 -8.55 7.65
CA ASN A 191 -0.86 -9.05 8.72
C ASN A 191 -0.51 -10.52 8.47
N GLY A 192 0.74 -10.89 8.72
CA GLY A 192 1.23 -12.24 8.52
C GLY A 192 1.61 -12.56 7.07
N GLU A 193 2.02 -11.55 6.30
CA GLU A 193 2.62 -11.73 4.98
C GLU A 193 3.86 -12.61 5.10
N GLU A 194 4.78 -12.26 6.00
CA GLU A 194 6.06 -12.93 6.30
C GLU A 194 5.89 -14.39 6.78
N LYS A 195 4.70 -14.71 7.23
CA LYS A 195 4.34 -16.09 7.65
C LYS A 195 3.55 -16.85 6.57
N GLY A 196 3.52 -16.32 5.34
CA GLY A 196 2.93 -16.94 4.15
C GLY A 196 1.61 -16.33 3.69
N LEU A 197 1.54 -15.01 3.55
CA LEU A 197 0.42 -14.24 3.02
C LEU A 197 -0.87 -14.46 3.82
N LEU A 198 -0.78 -14.59 5.16
CA LEU A 198 -1.91 -15.08 5.95
C LEU A 198 -3.10 -14.12 5.92
N GLY A 199 -2.85 -12.82 6.04
CA GLY A 199 -3.90 -11.79 6.08
C GLY A 199 -4.63 -11.64 4.76
N SER A 200 -3.90 -11.51 3.65
CA SER A 200 -4.51 -11.40 2.32
C SER A 200 -5.22 -12.69 1.90
N ARG A 201 -4.65 -13.86 2.23
CA ARG A 201 -5.32 -15.15 2.00
C ARG A 201 -6.62 -15.27 2.78
N TYR A 202 -6.62 -14.87 4.06
CA TYR A 202 -7.83 -14.86 4.87
C TYR A 202 -8.90 -13.94 4.28
N PHE A 203 -8.51 -12.71 3.91
CA PHE A 203 -9.44 -11.77 3.27
C PHE A 203 -10.04 -12.35 2.00
N VAL A 204 -9.22 -12.84 1.06
CA VAL A 204 -9.69 -13.40 -0.22
C VAL A 204 -10.63 -14.59 0.00
N GLN A 205 -10.33 -15.46 0.97
CA GLN A 205 -11.14 -16.66 1.27
C GLN A 205 -12.48 -16.33 1.94
N THR A 206 -12.59 -15.21 2.64
CA THR A 206 -13.80 -14.83 3.39
C THR A 206 -14.57 -13.67 2.76
N CYS A 207 -14.02 -13.04 1.73
CA CYS A 207 -14.62 -11.90 1.05
C CYS A 207 -15.81 -12.33 0.20
N SER A 208 -17.02 -11.89 0.56
CA SER A 208 -18.26 -12.20 -0.17
C SER A 208 -18.39 -11.48 -1.52
N PHE A 209 -17.60 -10.42 -1.75
CA PHE A 209 -17.62 -9.59 -2.96
C PHE A 209 -16.34 -9.69 -3.79
N ILE A 210 -15.58 -10.79 -3.67
CA ILE A 210 -14.30 -10.98 -4.38
C ILE A 210 -14.43 -10.80 -5.90
N SER A 211 -15.51 -11.26 -6.51
CA SER A 211 -15.80 -11.12 -7.94
C SER A 211 -16.15 -9.70 -8.39
N GLN A 212 -16.41 -8.80 -7.43
CA GLN A 212 -16.71 -7.39 -7.67
C GLN A 212 -15.45 -6.51 -7.58
N ILE A 213 -14.31 -7.08 -7.18
CA ILE A 213 -13.05 -6.37 -7.09
C ILE A 213 -12.46 -6.25 -8.50
N LYS A 214 -12.31 -5.02 -8.96
CA LYS A 214 -11.84 -4.68 -10.30
C LYS A 214 -10.32 -4.67 -10.42
N GLY A 215 -9.61 -4.51 -9.30
CA GLY A 215 -8.15 -4.58 -9.29
C GLY A 215 -7.59 -4.39 -7.88
N TYR A 216 -6.39 -4.92 -7.69
CA TYR A 216 -5.62 -4.81 -6.46
C TYR A 216 -4.24 -4.22 -6.74
N LEU A 217 -3.91 -3.13 -6.07
CA LEU A 217 -2.62 -2.47 -6.10
C LEU A 217 -1.83 -2.88 -4.86
N ASN A 218 -0.76 -3.63 -5.04
CA ASN A 218 0.11 -4.12 -3.98
C ASN A 218 1.39 -3.30 -3.87
N PHE A 219 1.78 -2.94 -2.65
CA PHE A 219 3.04 -2.25 -2.37
C PHE A 219 3.90 -3.12 -1.48
N ASP A 220 5.11 -3.39 -1.95
CA ASP A 220 6.06 -4.17 -1.18
C ASP A 220 7.48 -3.84 -1.62
N MET A 221 8.23 -3.17 -0.72
CA MET A 221 9.60 -2.70 -0.93
C MET A 221 9.74 -1.68 -2.06
N ILE A 222 9.41 -0.42 -1.78
CA ILE A 222 9.42 0.66 -2.79
C ILE A 222 10.47 1.76 -2.52
N GLY A 223 11.30 1.61 -1.49
CA GLY A 223 12.19 2.67 -1.02
C GLY A 223 13.68 2.44 -1.30
N ARG A 224 14.10 1.28 -1.80
CA ARG A 224 15.52 0.98 -1.98
C ARG A 224 15.98 1.02 -3.43
N ASN A 225 17.30 1.05 -3.61
CA ASN A 225 17.94 1.04 -4.91
C ASN A 225 18.72 -0.27 -5.10
N ASN A 226 18.17 -1.20 -5.87
CA ASN A 226 18.91 -2.39 -6.28
C ASN A 226 19.89 -2.13 -7.43
N LYS A 227 19.69 -1.02 -8.17
CA LYS A 227 20.55 -0.55 -9.26
C LYS A 227 21.14 0.82 -8.90
N PRO A 228 22.35 0.90 -8.33
CA PRO A 228 22.96 2.18 -7.87
C PRO A 228 23.03 3.27 -8.94
N GLN A 229 23.21 2.90 -10.21
CA GLN A 229 23.26 3.83 -11.34
C GLN A 229 21.89 4.30 -11.83
N GLN A 230 20.82 3.68 -11.34
CA GLN A 230 19.43 4.00 -11.66
C GLN A 230 18.63 4.25 -10.36
N PRO A 231 18.88 5.37 -9.68
CA PRO A 231 18.29 5.63 -8.36
C PRO A 231 16.77 5.70 -8.36
N MET A 232 16.17 5.96 -9.53
CA MET A 232 14.71 6.06 -9.69
C MET A 232 14.10 4.82 -10.38
N HIS A 233 14.87 3.72 -10.48
CA HIS A 233 14.37 2.45 -11.01
C HIS A 233 13.23 1.90 -10.15
N VAL A 234 12.16 1.49 -10.81
CA VAL A 234 10.96 0.86 -10.20
C VAL A 234 10.48 -0.28 -11.09
N VAL A 235 9.98 -1.33 -10.48
CA VAL A 235 9.42 -2.50 -11.16
C VAL A 235 7.92 -2.51 -10.98
N TYR A 236 7.21 -2.74 -12.09
CA TYR A 236 5.77 -2.89 -12.12
C TYR A 236 5.41 -4.27 -12.67
N PHE A 237 5.10 -5.21 -11.76
CA PHE A 237 4.50 -6.49 -12.13
C PHE A 237 2.99 -6.32 -12.22
N TYR A 238 2.39 -6.64 -13.36
CA TYR A 238 0.93 -6.53 -13.51
C TYR A 238 0.38 -7.65 -14.37
N THR A 239 -0.91 -7.94 -14.19
CA THR A 239 -1.65 -8.93 -14.95
C THR A 239 -1.63 -8.57 -16.44
N GLU A 240 -1.05 -9.44 -17.26
CA GLU A 240 -0.89 -9.22 -18.71
C GLU A 240 -2.23 -9.15 -19.45
N ALA A 241 -3.18 -9.99 -19.03
CA ALA A 241 -4.55 -9.98 -19.56
C ALA A 241 -5.32 -8.68 -19.26
N ASN A 242 -4.83 -7.86 -18.31
CA ASN A 242 -5.36 -6.53 -18.04
C ASN A 242 -4.24 -5.47 -18.20
N PRO A 243 -3.96 -5.03 -19.43
CA PRO A 243 -2.85 -4.11 -19.71
C PRO A 243 -3.10 -2.68 -19.28
N ALA A 244 -4.29 -2.34 -18.77
CA ALA A 244 -4.68 -0.99 -18.39
C ALA A 244 -3.72 -0.37 -17.37
N PHE A 245 -3.29 -1.13 -16.36
CA PHE A 245 -2.33 -0.63 -15.36
C PHE A 245 -1.04 -0.13 -15.99
N GLY A 246 -0.41 -0.92 -16.85
CA GLY A 246 0.83 -0.52 -17.52
C GLY A 246 0.62 0.64 -18.50
N LYS A 247 -0.52 0.70 -19.19
CA LYS A 247 -0.88 1.81 -20.08
C LYS A 247 -1.02 3.11 -19.30
N TRP A 248 -1.82 3.12 -18.25
CA TRP A 248 -2.04 4.30 -17.40
C TRP A 248 -0.73 4.82 -16.79
N LEU A 249 0.13 3.93 -16.28
CA LEU A 249 1.43 4.35 -15.74
C LEU A 249 2.29 5.05 -16.79
N LYS A 250 2.39 4.50 -18.00
CA LYS A 250 3.17 5.11 -19.09
C LYS A 250 2.67 6.51 -19.45
N GLU A 251 1.34 6.67 -19.52
CA GLU A 251 0.70 7.93 -19.85
C GLU A 251 0.87 8.96 -18.70
N ASP A 252 0.62 8.54 -17.46
CA ASP A 252 0.63 9.43 -16.29
C ASP A 252 2.04 9.82 -15.87
N ILE A 253 3.01 8.93 -15.89
CA ILE A 253 4.42 9.26 -15.63
C ILE A 253 4.88 10.38 -16.58
N LYS A 254 4.53 10.28 -17.86
CA LYS A 254 4.86 11.31 -18.85
C LYS A 254 4.07 12.59 -18.63
N LYS A 255 2.75 12.48 -18.42
CA LYS A 255 1.84 13.64 -18.28
C LYS A 255 2.18 14.50 -17.07
N TYR A 256 2.50 13.86 -15.95
CA TYR A 256 2.80 14.54 -14.69
C TYR A 256 4.30 14.73 -14.45
N ASN A 257 5.14 14.40 -15.46
CA ASN A 257 6.60 14.52 -15.42
C ASN A 257 7.22 13.89 -14.16
N LEU A 258 6.79 12.66 -13.83
CA LEU A 258 7.32 11.92 -12.70
C LEU A 258 8.71 11.37 -13.04
N ARG A 259 9.64 11.52 -12.10
CA ARG A 259 11.06 11.14 -12.30
C ARG A 259 11.30 9.68 -11.96
N LEU A 260 10.65 8.77 -12.69
CA LEU A 260 10.78 7.33 -12.50
C LEU A 260 11.44 6.68 -13.72
N GLU A 261 12.17 5.60 -13.50
CA GLU A 261 12.76 4.72 -14.50
C GLU A 261 12.07 3.36 -14.44
N PRO A 262 10.87 3.22 -15.07
CA PRO A 262 10.02 2.06 -14.90
C PRO A 262 10.49 0.85 -15.72
N ASP A 263 10.48 -0.31 -15.07
CA ASP A 263 10.63 -1.63 -15.67
C ASP A 263 9.25 -2.32 -15.64
N TYR A 264 8.61 -2.43 -16.80
CA TYR A 264 7.27 -3.00 -16.93
C TYR A 264 7.35 -4.51 -17.17
N ARG A 265 6.81 -5.31 -16.25
CA ARG A 265 6.85 -6.78 -16.28
C ARG A 265 5.43 -7.37 -16.28
N PRO A 266 4.74 -7.41 -17.45
CA PRO A 266 3.44 -8.08 -17.55
C PRO A 266 3.60 -9.59 -17.34
N TRP A 267 2.66 -10.20 -16.59
CA TRP A 267 2.76 -11.61 -16.24
C TRP A 267 1.42 -12.19 -15.76
N ASP A 268 0.92 -13.25 -16.42
CA ASP A 268 -0.34 -13.93 -16.10
C ASP A 268 -0.19 -15.25 -15.34
N ASN A 269 0.99 -15.85 -15.32
CA ASN A 269 1.24 -16.97 -14.43
C ASN A 269 1.29 -16.41 -13.01
N PRO A 270 0.43 -16.88 -12.05
CA PRO A 270 0.11 -16.11 -10.84
C PRO A 270 1.34 -15.50 -10.24
N ILE A 271 1.40 -14.17 -10.29
CA ILE A 271 2.52 -13.40 -9.77
C ILE A 271 2.54 -13.64 -8.26
N GLY A 272 3.49 -14.49 -7.83
CA GLY A 272 3.76 -14.71 -6.40
C GLY A 272 4.69 -13.64 -5.86
N GLY A 273 5.20 -13.85 -4.67
CA GLY A 273 6.23 -13.03 -4.04
C GLY A 273 5.71 -12.12 -2.94
N SER A 274 4.46 -11.67 -3.01
CA SER A 274 3.80 -10.85 -1.99
C SER A 274 2.27 -11.07 -1.99
N ASP A 275 1.51 -10.25 -1.25
CA ASP A 275 0.04 -10.35 -1.10
C ASP A 275 -0.74 -10.30 -2.42
N ASN A 276 -0.16 -9.72 -3.48
CA ASN A 276 -0.72 -9.78 -4.84
C ASN A 276 -1.01 -11.22 -5.28
N GLY A 277 -0.22 -12.19 -4.84
CA GLY A 277 -0.41 -13.60 -5.18
C GLY A 277 -1.73 -14.18 -4.67
N SER A 278 -2.26 -13.69 -3.55
CA SER A 278 -3.57 -14.10 -3.03
C SER A 278 -4.70 -13.66 -3.96
N PHE A 279 -4.65 -12.43 -4.44
CA PHE A 279 -5.65 -11.83 -5.35
C PHE A 279 -5.54 -12.37 -6.77
N ALA A 280 -4.33 -12.52 -7.32
CA ALA A 280 -4.11 -13.10 -8.64
C ALA A 280 -4.67 -14.53 -8.75
N LYS A 281 -4.50 -15.37 -7.72
CA LYS A 281 -5.09 -16.71 -7.65
C LYS A 281 -6.61 -16.71 -7.62
N ALA A 282 -7.24 -15.64 -7.15
CA ALA A 282 -8.69 -15.45 -7.16
C ALA A 282 -9.20 -14.82 -8.47
N GLY A 283 -8.34 -14.61 -9.45
CA GLY A 283 -8.69 -14.01 -10.76
C GLY A 283 -8.88 -12.48 -10.71
N VAL A 284 -8.44 -11.82 -9.65
CA VAL A 284 -8.46 -10.36 -9.56
C VAL A 284 -7.25 -9.80 -10.29
N PRO A 285 -7.42 -8.83 -11.22
CA PRO A 285 -6.30 -8.13 -11.84
C PRO A 285 -5.43 -7.45 -10.78
N ILE A 286 -4.10 -7.59 -10.89
CA ILE A 286 -3.17 -7.03 -9.92
C ILE A 286 -2.14 -6.12 -10.58
N ILE A 287 -1.61 -5.19 -9.79
CA ILE A 287 -0.32 -4.56 -10.02
C ILE A 287 0.47 -4.55 -8.71
N TRP A 288 1.74 -4.93 -8.79
CA TRP A 288 2.68 -4.91 -7.67
C TRP A 288 3.79 -3.90 -7.95
N TYR A 289 3.89 -2.91 -7.08
CA TYR A 289 4.94 -1.88 -7.07
C TYR A 289 6.10 -2.36 -6.21
N HIS A 290 7.29 -2.44 -6.81
CA HIS A 290 8.47 -3.03 -6.19
C HIS A 290 9.74 -2.36 -6.72
N THR A 291 10.88 -2.53 -6.06
CA THR A 291 12.16 -1.98 -6.52
C THR A 291 13.25 -3.04 -6.67
N ASP A 292 12.86 -4.31 -6.79
CA ASP A 292 13.70 -5.50 -6.70
C ASP A 292 14.39 -5.66 -5.32
N GLY A 293 15.07 -6.77 -5.10
CA GLY A 293 15.77 -7.05 -3.84
C GLY A 293 17.01 -6.19 -3.64
N HIS A 294 17.41 -6.01 -2.40
CA HIS A 294 18.62 -5.30 -1.99
C HIS A 294 19.33 -6.09 -0.87
N PRO A 295 20.63 -5.78 -0.57
CA PRO A 295 21.41 -6.56 0.40
C PRO A 295 20.84 -6.61 1.83
N ASP A 296 20.04 -5.60 2.21
CA ASP A 296 19.44 -5.51 3.54
C ASP A 296 18.05 -6.18 3.62
N TYR A 297 17.57 -6.80 2.54
CA TYR A 297 16.31 -7.55 2.54
C TYR A 297 16.33 -8.67 3.58
N HIS A 298 15.35 -8.71 4.46
CA HIS A 298 15.29 -9.64 5.59
C HIS A 298 16.54 -9.61 6.50
N GLN A 299 17.11 -8.40 6.67
CA GLN A 299 18.21 -8.15 7.59
C GLN A 299 17.81 -7.08 8.61
N PRO A 300 18.36 -7.13 9.85
CA PRO A 300 18.17 -6.04 10.81
C PRO A 300 18.57 -4.68 10.25
N SER A 301 19.53 -4.67 9.34
CA SER A 301 20.06 -3.45 8.70
C SER A 301 19.11 -2.76 7.71
N ASP A 302 17.86 -3.20 7.56
CA ASP A 302 16.84 -2.48 6.76
C ASP A 302 16.28 -1.28 7.54
N HIS A 303 17.07 -0.21 7.60
CA HIS A 303 16.79 1.02 8.33
C HIS A 303 16.39 2.19 7.44
N THR A 304 15.79 3.21 8.06
CA THR A 304 15.26 4.41 7.40
C THR A 304 16.31 5.29 6.75
N ASP A 305 17.55 5.29 7.23
CA ASP A 305 18.70 6.06 6.69
C ASP A 305 19.15 5.58 5.31
N LYS A 306 18.74 4.37 4.92
CA LYS A 306 19.07 3.77 3.62
C LYS A 306 18.00 4.00 2.54
N LEU A 307 16.88 4.62 2.89
CA LEU A 307 15.75 4.81 1.97
C LEU A 307 15.98 5.96 0.98
N ASN A 308 15.55 5.75 -0.24
CA ASN A 308 15.43 6.81 -1.25
C ASN A 308 14.06 7.50 -1.12
N TRP A 309 14.00 8.51 -0.32
CA TRP A 309 12.77 9.26 -0.01
C TRP A 309 12.11 9.89 -1.24
N GLU A 310 12.91 10.34 -2.21
CA GLU A 310 12.40 10.90 -3.45
C GLU A 310 11.68 9.83 -4.28
N LYS A 311 12.28 8.66 -4.40
CA LYS A 311 11.70 7.51 -5.09
C LYS A 311 10.37 7.09 -4.47
N ILE A 312 10.30 6.99 -3.13
CA ILE A 312 9.05 6.65 -2.41
C ILE A 312 7.94 7.63 -2.79
N VAL A 313 8.23 8.93 -2.78
CA VAL A 313 7.23 9.96 -3.14
C VAL A 313 6.79 9.83 -4.60
N GLU A 314 7.73 9.66 -5.54
CA GLU A 314 7.41 9.57 -6.96
C GLU A 314 6.65 8.28 -7.30
N ILE A 315 7.02 7.13 -6.69
CA ILE A 315 6.26 5.89 -6.84
C ILE A 315 4.85 6.06 -6.26
N THR A 316 4.72 6.67 -5.08
CA THR A 316 3.41 6.90 -4.45
C THR A 316 2.51 7.79 -5.31
N LYS A 317 3.06 8.83 -5.96
CA LYS A 317 2.31 9.68 -6.91
C LYS A 317 1.85 8.89 -8.14
N ALA A 318 2.75 8.13 -8.77
CA ALA A 318 2.41 7.30 -9.92
C ALA A 318 1.32 6.27 -9.56
N SER A 319 1.43 5.69 -8.38
CA SER A 319 0.47 4.70 -7.89
C SER A 319 -0.88 5.31 -7.52
N PHE A 320 -0.89 6.53 -6.96
CA PHE A 320 -2.13 7.28 -6.74
C PHE A 320 -2.87 7.52 -8.05
N LEU A 321 -2.16 7.93 -9.12
CA LEU A 321 -2.76 8.13 -10.44
C LEU A 321 -3.34 6.81 -10.99
N ASN A 322 -2.63 5.71 -10.82
CA ASN A 322 -3.12 4.40 -11.23
C ASN A 322 -4.37 3.97 -10.43
N ALA A 323 -4.35 4.15 -9.10
CA ALA A 323 -5.52 3.92 -8.25
C ALA A 323 -6.69 4.85 -8.61
N TRP A 324 -6.39 6.11 -8.95
CA TRP A 324 -7.39 7.07 -9.41
C TRP A 324 -8.08 6.62 -10.70
N ASN A 325 -7.30 6.15 -11.68
CA ASN A 325 -7.84 5.63 -12.93
C ASN A 325 -8.69 4.38 -12.66
N LEU A 326 -8.19 3.41 -11.88
CA LEU A 326 -8.96 2.23 -11.51
C LEU A 326 -10.28 2.59 -10.80
N ALA A 327 -10.26 3.62 -9.96
CA ALA A 327 -11.43 4.04 -9.20
C ALA A 327 -12.47 4.83 -10.01
N ASN A 328 -12.08 5.45 -11.13
CA ASN A 328 -12.93 6.41 -11.84
C ASN A 328 -13.21 6.07 -13.31
N GLU A 329 -12.38 5.25 -13.97
CA GLU A 329 -12.61 4.86 -15.36
C GLU A 329 -13.77 3.88 -15.48
N LYS A 330 -14.62 4.08 -16.50
CA LYS A 330 -15.80 3.23 -16.73
C LYS A 330 -15.44 1.88 -17.34
N GLU A 331 -14.45 1.89 -18.24
CA GLU A 331 -13.96 0.71 -18.95
C GLU A 331 -12.43 0.69 -18.94
N TYR A 332 -11.82 -0.48 -18.74
CA TYR A 332 -10.36 -0.67 -18.77
C TYR A 332 -9.99 -2.13 -19.08
#